data_1881ff8ca3dede556f06d6ecf00134bb
#
_entry.id   1881ff8ca3dede556f06d6ecf00134bb
#
_cell.length_a   1.000
_cell.length_b   1.000
_cell.length_c   1.000
_cell.angle_alpha   90.00
_cell.angle_beta   90.00
_cell.angle_gamma   90.00
#
_symmetry.space_group_name_H-M   'P 1'
#
loop_
_entity.id
_entity.type
_entity.pdbx_description
1 polymer ?
#
loop_
_entity_poly.entity_id
_entity_poly.type
_entity_poly.pdbx_seq_one_letter_code
_entity_poly.pdbx_strand_id
1 'polypeptide(L)'
;ENDLQKAAPSQATTLDMYELTYLLSKLTVEKTMTKDVKTVSFDETVEEAARIMSDGDFGCLPVMKDNLLVGIITDSDLFRMFIEMFSARTSGVRAIVQMSDEPGSLSVFTQKIAMAGGIIMSCITTEAENPAFRKVTVKATNIALNTCKEICEQCGTVEDIREV
;
A
#
# COMPACT_ATOMS: atom_id res chain seq x y z
N GLU A 1 19.97 -3.37 -3.41
CA GLU A 1 20.08 -4.81 -3.78
C GLU A 1 20.12 -4.96 -5.31
N ASN A 2 19.24 -4.31 -6.05
CA ASN A 2 19.21 -4.34 -7.51
C ASN A 2 20.52 -3.85 -8.15
N ASP A 3 21.17 -2.82 -7.59
CA ASP A 3 22.44 -2.30 -8.11
C ASP A 3 23.57 -3.31 -7.95
N LEU A 4 23.58 -4.08 -6.86
CA LEU A 4 24.54 -5.16 -6.65
C LEU A 4 24.28 -6.35 -7.59
N GLN A 5 23.01 -6.68 -7.84
CA GLN A 5 22.65 -7.72 -8.79
C GLN A 5 23.03 -7.37 -10.23
N LYS A 6 22.84 -6.10 -10.63
CA LYS A 6 23.29 -5.60 -11.95
C LYS A 6 24.80 -5.61 -12.11
N ALA A 7 25.55 -5.44 -11.02
CA ALA A 7 27.01 -5.49 -11.00
C ALA A 7 27.57 -6.91 -10.91
N ALA A 8 26.74 -7.90 -10.56
CA ALA A 8 27.15 -9.30 -10.50
C ALA A 8 27.30 -9.88 -11.92
N PRO A 9 28.32 -10.72 -12.15
CA PRO A 9 28.47 -11.41 -13.43
C PRO A 9 27.28 -12.31 -13.72
N SER A 10 26.82 -12.34 -14.98
CA SER A 10 25.78 -13.27 -15.40
C SER A 10 26.28 -14.73 -15.31
N GLN A 11 25.36 -15.68 -15.12
CA GLN A 11 25.67 -17.12 -15.14
C GLN A 11 26.27 -17.59 -16.50
N ALA A 12 26.16 -16.77 -17.54
CA ALA A 12 26.65 -17.03 -18.88
C ALA A 12 28.07 -16.44 -19.13
N THR A 13 28.79 -16.01 -18.07
CA THR A 13 30.12 -15.47 -18.23
C THR A 13 31.09 -16.58 -18.63
N THR A 14 31.93 -16.31 -19.62
CA THR A 14 33.04 -17.20 -20.07
C THR A 14 34.36 -16.92 -19.35
N LEU A 15 34.34 -16.01 -18.35
CA LEU A 15 35.53 -15.62 -17.60
C LEU A 15 36.02 -16.75 -16.68
N ASP A 16 37.34 -16.91 -16.58
CA ASP A 16 37.93 -17.80 -15.59
C ASP A 16 37.71 -17.27 -14.16
N MET A 17 37.73 -18.15 -13.18
CA MET A 17 37.53 -17.85 -11.75
C MET A 17 38.48 -16.75 -11.26
N TYR A 18 39.73 -16.75 -11.72
CA TYR A 18 40.73 -15.74 -11.35
C TYR A 18 40.40 -14.36 -11.93
N GLU A 19 39.99 -14.31 -13.19
CA GLU A 19 39.58 -13.08 -13.86
C GLU A 19 38.33 -12.51 -13.19
N LEU A 20 37.35 -13.36 -12.86
CA LEU A 20 36.14 -12.99 -12.16
C LEU A 20 36.44 -12.38 -10.78
N THR A 21 37.27 -13.06 -9.98
CA THR A 21 37.71 -12.59 -8.66
C THR A 21 38.42 -11.24 -8.76
N TYR A 22 39.32 -11.09 -9.76
CA TYR A 22 40.01 -9.83 -10.00
C TYR A 22 39.01 -8.68 -10.34
N LEU A 23 38.09 -8.92 -11.24
CA LEU A 23 37.06 -7.90 -11.61
C LEU A 23 36.17 -7.52 -10.43
N LEU A 24 35.73 -8.51 -9.66
CA LEU A 24 34.92 -8.24 -8.45
C LEU A 24 35.71 -7.46 -7.39
N SER A 25 37.02 -7.71 -7.25
CA SER A 25 37.86 -6.94 -6.32
C SER A 25 38.03 -5.46 -6.70
N LYS A 26 37.78 -5.11 -7.95
CA LYS A 26 37.80 -3.73 -8.47
C LYS A 26 36.45 -3.00 -8.36
N LEU A 27 35.40 -3.71 -8.00
CA LEU A 27 34.10 -3.12 -7.76
C LEU A 27 34.15 -2.31 -6.46
N THR A 28 33.79 -1.04 -6.56
CA THR A 28 33.64 -0.14 -5.41
C THR A 28 32.19 0.29 -5.31
N VAL A 29 31.75 0.66 -4.10
CA VAL A 29 30.42 1.22 -3.86
C VAL A 29 30.14 2.39 -4.78
N GLU A 30 31.12 3.28 -4.94
CA GLU A 30 31.01 4.47 -5.81
C GLU A 30 30.72 4.13 -7.28
N LYS A 31 31.23 3.00 -7.80
CA LYS A 31 30.97 2.54 -9.17
C LYS A 31 29.64 1.88 -9.34
N THR A 32 29.08 1.33 -8.26
CA THR A 32 27.87 0.50 -8.27
C THR A 32 26.63 1.28 -7.81
N MET A 33 26.83 2.29 -6.94
CA MET A 33 25.72 3.06 -6.37
C MET A 33 25.02 3.91 -7.43
N THR A 34 23.71 4.10 -7.26
CA THR A 34 22.94 5.11 -7.98
C THR A 34 23.43 6.50 -7.59
N LYS A 35 23.83 7.32 -8.56
CA LYS A 35 24.37 8.67 -8.32
C LYS A 35 23.28 9.74 -8.29
N ASP A 36 22.28 9.61 -9.14
CA ASP A 36 21.12 10.51 -9.19
C ASP A 36 19.98 9.89 -8.41
N VAL A 37 20.03 10.08 -7.09
CA VAL A 37 19.06 9.47 -6.16
C VAL A 37 17.81 10.31 -6.07
N LYS A 38 16.66 9.71 -6.36
CA LYS A 38 15.36 10.34 -6.12
C LYS A 38 15.11 10.45 -4.63
N THR A 39 14.70 11.62 -4.18
CA THR A 39 14.40 11.93 -2.77
C THR A 39 12.99 12.45 -2.60
N VAL A 40 12.48 12.47 -1.37
CA VAL A 40 11.20 13.06 -1.01
C VAL A 40 11.40 14.06 0.13
N SER A 41 10.58 15.12 0.16
CA SER A 41 10.59 16.08 1.27
C SER A 41 10.01 15.46 2.54
N PHE A 42 10.53 15.87 3.70
CA PHE A 42 9.97 15.49 5.01
C PHE A 42 8.50 15.90 5.18
N ASP A 43 8.11 17.02 4.56
CA ASP A 43 6.74 17.55 4.64
C ASP A 43 5.82 16.97 3.56
N GLU A 44 6.31 16.03 2.75
CA GLU A 44 5.52 15.39 1.71
C GLU A 44 4.62 14.30 2.29
N THR A 45 3.50 14.02 1.61
CA THR A 45 2.57 12.97 2.02
C THR A 45 3.14 11.58 1.71
N VAL A 46 2.71 10.60 2.48
CA VAL A 46 3.11 9.19 2.25
C VAL A 46 2.54 8.65 0.95
N GLU A 47 1.35 9.10 0.56
CA GLU A 47 0.72 8.75 -0.72
C GLU A 47 1.57 9.21 -1.90
N GLU A 48 2.14 10.43 -1.83
CA GLU A 48 3.02 10.93 -2.88
C GLU A 48 4.37 10.18 -2.87
N ALA A 49 4.92 9.87 -1.70
CA ALA A 49 6.10 9.02 -1.61
C ALA A 49 5.85 7.63 -2.23
N ALA A 50 4.70 7.02 -1.94
CA ALA A 50 4.31 5.74 -2.51
C ALA A 50 4.15 5.81 -4.04
N ARG A 51 3.54 6.90 -4.56
CA ARG A 51 3.39 7.15 -6.00
C ARG A 51 4.77 7.26 -6.68
N ILE A 52 5.69 8.05 -6.11
CA ILE A 52 7.05 8.21 -6.64
C ILE A 52 7.79 6.87 -6.65
N MET A 53 7.66 6.06 -5.60
CA MET A 53 8.28 4.72 -5.52
C MET A 53 7.72 3.79 -6.59
N SER A 54 6.40 3.77 -6.76
CA SER A 54 5.72 2.93 -7.74
C SER A 54 6.06 3.32 -9.18
N ASP A 55 6.01 4.62 -9.51
CA ASP A 55 6.26 5.13 -10.85
C ASP A 55 7.73 4.94 -11.29
N GLY A 56 8.65 4.99 -10.32
CA GLY A 56 10.08 4.89 -10.55
C GLY A 56 10.68 3.51 -10.30
N ASP A 57 9.89 2.51 -9.88
CA ASP A 57 10.36 1.20 -9.43
C ASP A 57 11.44 1.30 -8.34
N PHE A 58 11.23 2.22 -7.38
CA PHE A 58 12.14 2.44 -6.26
C PHE A 58 11.65 1.68 -5.02
N GLY A 59 12.51 0.87 -4.41
CA GLY A 59 12.24 0.18 -3.15
C GLY A 59 12.35 1.08 -1.91
N CYS A 60 12.93 2.29 -2.06
CA CYS A 60 13.05 3.27 -0.99
C CYS A 60 13.32 4.67 -1.53
N LEU A 61 13.03 5.70 -0.71
CA LEU A 61 13.39 7.09 -0.96
C LEU A 61 14.05 7.69 0.28
N PRO A 62 15.21 8.34 0.15
CA PRO A 62 15.73 9.21 1.19
C PRO A 62 14.80 10.39 1.46
N VAL A 63 14.58 10.68 2.75
CA VAL A 63 13.74 11.80 3.19
C VAL A 63 14.63 12.98 3.55
N MET A 64 14.39 14.12 2.89
CA MET A 64 15.18 15.33 3.02
C MET A 64 14.40 16.42 3.75
N LYS A 65 15.08 17.14 4.65
CA LYS A 65 14.59 18.36 5.26
C LYS A 65 15.71 19.41 5.25
N ASP A 66 15.44 20.59 4.70
CA ASP A 66 16.43 21.69 4.59
C ASP A 66 17.79 21.23 4.00
N ASN A 67 17.74 20.41 2.95
CA ASN A 67 18.89 19.75 2.31
C ASN A 67 19.67 18.75 3.19
N LEU A 68 19.15 18.40 4.36
CA LEU A 68 19.72 17.36 5.21
C LEU A 68 18.95 16.05 5.06
N LEU A 69 19.68 14.95 5.00
CA LEU A 69 19.08 13.61 5.07
C LEU A 69 18.59 13.36 6.50
N VAL A 70 17.28 13.24 6.68
CA VAL A 70 16.65 13.04 8.00
C VAL A 70 16.06 11.66 8.20
N GLY A 71 15.89 10.88 7.12
CA GLY A 71 15.34 9.54 7.19
C GLY A 71 15.32 8.84 5.83
N ILE A 72 14.70 7.68 5.83
CA ILE A 72 14.43 6.88 4.65
C ILE A 72 13.04 6.28 4.79
N ILE A 73 12.24 6.30 3.72
CA ILE A 73 10.98 5.58 3.61
C ILE A 73 11.17 4.40 2.65
N THR A 74 10.65 3.25 3.02
CA THR A 74 10.79 2.00 2.25
C THR A 74 9.42 1.41 1.89
N ASP A 75 9.40 0.49 0.92
CA ASP A 75 8.23 -0.32 0.59
C ASP A 75 7.66 -1.06 1.81
N SER A 76 8.55 -1.57 2.69
CA SER A 76 8.14 -2.21 3.95
C SER A 76 7.41 -1.27 4.90
N ASP A 77 7.76 0.02 4.92
CA ASP A 77 7.06 1.03 5.71
C ASP A 77 5.65 1.28 5.13
N LEU A 78 5.54 1.36 3.80
CA LEU A 78 4.26 1.47 3.10
C LEU A 78 3.35 0.26 3.37
N PHE A 79 3.89 -0.96 3.31
CA PHE A 79 3.13 -2.17 3.65
C PHE A 79 2.66 -2.17 5.12
N ARG A 80 3.48 -1.69 6.03
CA ARG A 80 3.10 -1.57 7.45
C ARG A 80 1.93 -0.59 7.62
N MET A 81 1.98 0.56 6.97
CA MET A 81 0.88 1.51 6.96
C MET A 81 -0.39 0.91 6.33
N PHE A 82 -0.28 0.18 5.21
CA PHE A 82 -1.39 -0.52 4.59
C PHE A 82 -2.06 -1.49 5.59
N ILE A 83 -1.28 -2.30 6.31
CA ILE A 83 -1.78 -3.21 7.35
C ILE A 83 -2.56 -2.45 8.43
N GLU A 84 -2.09 -1.27 8.83
CA GLU A 84 -2.76 -0.43 9.83
C GLU A 84 -4.05 0.20 9.27
N MET A 85 -3.99 0.81 8.08
CA MET A 85 -5.14 1.45 7.44
C MET A 85 -6.32 0.50 7.21
N PHE A 86 -6.04 -0.75 6.86
CA PHE A 86 -7.05 -1.79 6.69
C PHE A 86 -7.39 -2.53 7.99
N SER A 87 -6.78 -2.14 9.12
CA SER A 87 -6.95 -2.83 10.40
C SER A 87 -6.77 -4.35 10.26
N ALA A 88 -5.76 -4.77 9.46
CA ALA A 88 -5.61 -6.16 9.05
C ALA A 88 -5.32 -7.13 10.22
N ARG A 89 -4.87 -6.61 11.38
CA ARG A 89 -4.59 -7.38 12.59
C ARG A 89 -5.78 -7.46 13.55
N THR A 90 -6.88 -6.79 13.25
CA THR A 90 -8.08 -6.76 14.12
C THR A 90 -9.11 -7.71 13.54
N SER A 91 -9.67 -8.61 14.35
CA SER A 91 -10.78 -9.48 13.94
C SER A 91 -12.07 -8.67 13.75
N GLY A 92 -12.93 -9.11 12.83
CA GLY A 92 -14.22 -8.46 12.59
C GLY A 92 -14.86 -8.91 11.29
N VAL A 93 -15.96 -8.27 10.92
CA VAL A 93 -16.62 -8.48 9.63
C VAL A 93 -16.02 -7.52 8.60
N ARG A 94 -15.53 -8.07 7.50
CA ARG A 94 -15.08 -7.31 6.34
C ARG A 94 -16.10 -7.45 5.22
N ALA A 95 -16.52 -6.32 4.65
CA ALA A 95 -17.42 -6.30 3.49
C ALA A 95 -16.86 -5.41 2.38
N ILE A 96 -17.14 -5.80 1.13
CA ILE A 96 -16.98 -4.97 -0.06
C ILE A 96 -18.38 -4.77 -0.67
N VAL A 97 -18.78 -3.51 -0.78
CA VAL A 97 -20.11 -3.12 -1.26
C VAL A 97 -19.96 -2.08 -2.37
N GLN A 98 -20.57 -2.34 -3.50
CA GLN A 98 -20.73 -1.35 -4.56
C GLN A 98 -22.01 -0.56 -4.30
N MET A 99 -21.88 0.74 -4.01
CA MET A 99 -23.00 1.63 -3.71
C MET A 99 -23.00 2.88 -4.59
N SER A 100 -24.13 3.60 -4.63
CA SER A 100 -24.23 4.87 -5.35
C SER A 100 -23.17 5.86 -4.89
N ASP A 101 -22.51 6.57 -5.83
CA ASP A 101 -21.55 7.63 -5.54
C ASP A 101 -22.23 9.00 -5.32
N GLU A 102 -23.48 9.00 -4.84
CA GLU A 102 -24.21 10.22 -4.51
C GLU A 102 -23.82 10.75 -3.12
N PRO A 103 -23.88 12.08 -2.93
CA PRO A 103 -23.67 12.68 -1.62
C PRO A 103 -24.59 12.09 -0.56
N GLY A 104 -24.00 11.63 0.56
CA GLY A 104 -24.77 11.05 1.67
C GLY A 104 -24.85 9.51 1.67
N SER A 105 -24.62 8.82 0.54
CA SER A 105 -24.69 7.35 0.47
C SER A 105 -23.80 6.68 1.51
N LEU A 106 -22.55 7.09 1.61
CA LEU A 106 -21.61 6.58 2.60
C LEU A 106 -22.03 6.92 4.04
N SER A 107 -22.60 8.11 4.26
CA SER A 107 -23.09 8.53 5.57
C SER A 107 -24.23 7.64 6.06
N VAL A 108 -25.20 7.34 5.19
CA VAL A 108 -26.32 6.44 5.51
C VAL A 108 -25.79 5.03 5.83
N PHE A 109 -24.85 4.52 5.05
CA PHE A 109 -24.25 3.21 5.27
C PHE A 109 -23.53 3.11 6.62
N THR A 110 -22.66 4.07 6.91
CA THR A 110 -21.90 4.09 8.17
C THR A 110 -22.79 4.29 9.39
N GLN A 111 -23.86 5.11 9.26
CA GLN A 111 -24.86 5.30 10.30
C GLN A 111 -25.61 3.99 10.62
N LYS A 112 -26.01 3.22 9.61
CA LYS A 112 -26.69 1.93 9.83
C LYS A 112 -25.80 0.94 10.60
N ILE A 113 -24.52 0.87 10.28
CA ILE A 113 -23.55 0.05 11.01
C ILE A 113 -23.48 0.50 12.48
N ALA A 114 -23.35 1.81 12.72
CA ALA A 114 -23.28 2.38 14.06
C ALA A 114 -24.58 2.11 14.87
N MET A 115 -25.76 2.27 14.25
CA MET A 115 -27.06 1.98 14.89
C MET A 115 -27.23 0.52 15.26
N ALA A 116 -26.58 -0.41 14.52
CA ALA A 116 -26.53 -1.82 14.84
C ALA A 116 -25.48 -2.17 15.93
N GLY A 117 -24.82 -1.16 16.51
CA GLY A 117 -23.79 -1.32 17.52
C GLY A 117 -22.39 -1.65 16.96
N GLY A 118 -22.23 -1.66 15.63
CA GLY A 118 -20.96 -1.91 14.98
C GLY A 118 -19.98 -0.73 15.13
N ILE A 119 -18.71 -1.06 15.30
CA ILE A 119 -17.61 -0.09 15.36
C ILE A 119 -16.79 -0.25 14.08
N ILE A 120 -16.74 0.80 13.26
CA ILE A 120 -15.98 0.81 12.01
C ILE A 120 -14.49 0.95 12.35
N MET A 121 -13.71 -0.03 11.96
CA MET A 121 -12.26 -0.07 12.14
C MET A 121 -11.52 0.52 10.94
N SER A 122 -12.03 0.29 9.73
CA SER A 122 -11.55 0.88 8.49
C SER A 122 -12.69 1.04 7.50
N CYS A 123 -12.63 2.11 6.69
CA CYS A 123 -13.59 2.35 5.62
C CYS A 123 -12.83 3.04 4.47
N ILE A 124 -12.72 2.34 3.35
CA ILE A 124 -11.94 2.79 2.20
C ILE A 124 -12.85 2.77 0.98
N THR A 125 -12.81 3.86 0.22
CA THR A 125 -13.57 3.97 -1.02
C THR A 125 -12.63 3.94 -2.21
N THR A 126 -13.01 3.19 -3.25
CA THR A 126 -12.29 3.12 -4.51
C THR A 126 -13.26 3.29 -5.68
N GLU A 127 -12.74 3.61 -6.85
CA GLU A 127 -13.54 3.70 -8.06
C GLU A 127 -14.15 2.34 -8.42
N ALA A 128 -15.37 2.36 -8.94
CA ALA A 128 -16.02 1.21 -9.56
C ALA A 128 -15.93 1.32 -11.09
N GLU A 129 -16.17 0.22 -11.81
CA GLU A 129 -16.19 0.23 -13.28
C GLU A 129 -17.21 1.23 -13.85
N ASN A 130 -18.36 1.36 -13.18
CA ASN A 130 -19.37 2.35 -13.52
C ASN A 130 -19.19 3.59 -12.62
N PRO A 131 -18.93 4.79 -13.17
CA PRO A 131 -18.72 6.03 -12.40
C PRO A 131 -19.89 6.48 -11.54
N ALA A 132 -21.12 5.98 -11.80
CA ALA A 132 -22.28 6.24 -10.94
C ALA A 132 -22.20 5.53 -9.59
N PHE A 133 -21.26 4.64 -9.41
CA PHE A 133 -21.06 3.84 -8.22
C PHE A 133 -19.65 3.98 -7.68
N ARG A 134 -19.50 3.66 -6.40
CA ARG A 134 -18.23 3.57 -5.70
C ARG A 134 -18.15 2.24 -4.97
N LYS A 135 -16.99 1.64 -4.98
CA LYS A 135 -16.71 0.43 -4.20
C LYS A 135 -16.24 0.86 -2.81
N VAL A 136 -16.94 0.37 -1.78
CA VAL A 136 -16.62 0.63 -0.38
C VAL A 136 -16.17 -0.66 0.28
N THR A 137 -14.94 -0.67 0.77
CA THR A 137 -14.42 -1.73 1.64
C THR A 137 -14.53 -1.26 3.08
N VAL A 138 -15.34 -1.93 3.88
CA VAL A 138 -15.50 -1.65 5.30
C VAL A 138 -15.06 -2.84 6.13
N LYS A 139 -14.46 -2.56 7.28
CA LYS A 139 -14.24 -3.54 8.35
C LYS A 139 -14.84 -3.01 9.63
N ALA A 140 -15.71 -3.80 10.25
CA ALA A 140 -16.39 -3.46 11.48
C ALA A 140 -16.27 -4.57 12.52
N THR A 141 -16.18 -4.17 13.79
CA THR A 141 -16.23 -5.05 14.96
C THR A 141 -17.55 -4.86 15.69
N ASN A 142 -17.84 -5.71 16.67
CA ASN A 142 -19.06 -5.64 17.49
C ASN A 142 -20.37 -5.70 16.69
N ILE A 143 -20.36 -6.38 15.55
CA ILE A 143 -21.53 -6.61 14.71
C ILE A 143 -21.50 -8.05 14.18
N ALA A 144 -22.64 -8.71 14.17
CA ALA A 144 -22.77 -10.07 13.63
C ALA A 144 -22.70 -10.03 12.09
N LEU A 145 -22.12 -11.08 11.49
CA LEU A 145 -21.98 -11.22 10.05
C LEU A 145 -23.32 -11.02 9.30
N ASN A 146 -24.39 -11.68 9.76
CA ASN A 146 -25.70 -11.59 9.12
C ASN A 146 -26.28 -10.17 9.18
N THR A 147 -26.19 -9.49 10.33
CA THR A 147 -26.63 -8.11 10.48
C THR A 147 -25.85 -7.15 9.56
N CYS A 148 -24.53 -7.34 9.50
CA CYS A 148 -23.70 -6.55 8.60
C CYS A 148 -24.08 -6.80 7.13
N LYS A 149 -24.36 -8.05 6.76
CA LYS A 149 -24.79 -8.44 5.41
C LYS A 149 -26.12 -7.76 5.02
N GLU A 150 -27.11 -7.81 5.88
CA GLU A 150 -28.41 -7.15 5.65
C GLU A 150 -28.24 -5.63 5.44
N ILE A 151 -27.39 -4.98 6.22
CA ILE A 151 -27.10 -3.55 6.06
C ILE A 151 -26.41 -3.28 4.72
N CYS A 152 -25.44 -4.11 4.34
CA CYS A 152 -24.74 -3.99 3.06
C CYS A 152 -25.72 -4.14 1.87
N GLU A 153 -26.59 -5.15 1.90
CA GLU A 153 -27.61 -5.41 0.86
C GLU A 153 -28.64 -4.30 0.73
N GLN A 154 -28.97 -3.59 1.82
CA GLN A 154 -29.84 -2.41 1.80
C GLN A 154 -29.17 -1.17 1.21
N CYS A 155 -27.84 -1.10 1.18
CA CYS A 155 -27.10 0.08 0.75
C CYS A 155 -26.47 -0.07 -0.63
N GLY A 156 -26.37 -1.31 -1.14
CA GLY A 156 -25.74 -1.57 -2.44
C GLY A 156 -25.65 -3.04 -2.80
N THR A 157 -24.81 -3.33 -3.77
CA THR A 157 -24.51 -4.71 -4.19
C THR A 157 -23.29 -5.23 -3.43
N VAL A 158 -23.47 -6.32 -2.69
CA VAL A 158 -22.38 -6.97 -1.94
C VAL A 158 -21.53 -7.79 -2.89
N GLU A 159 -20.24 -7.45 -3.01
CA GLU A 159 -19.26 -8.22 -3.78
C GLU A 159 -18.59 -9.30 -2.93
N ASP A 160 -18.32 -8.99 -1.67
CA ASP A 160 -17.68 -9.91 -0.71
C ASP A 160 -18.10 -9.53 0.71
N ILE A 161 -18.32 -10.54 1.55
CA ILE A 161 -18.50 -10.36 2.99
C ILE A 161 -18.05 -11.60 3.74
N ARG A 162 -17.21 -11.40 4.77
CA ARG A 162 -16.64 -12.49 5.57
C ARG A 162 -16.17 -12.01 6.95
N GLU A 163 -16.04 -12.95 7.86
CA GLU A 163 -15.28 -12.75 9.10
C GLU A 163 -13.77 -12.89 8.81
N VAL A 164 -12.96 -12.03 9.41
CA VAL A 164 -11.50 -11.99 9.25
C VAL A 164 -10.80 -11.78 10.59
#